data_c49a871e65c4d2a1f0c462acb94a614f
#
_entry.id   c49a871e65c4d2a1f0c462acb94a614f
#
_cell.length_a   1.000
_cell.length_b   1.000
_cell.length_c   1.000
_cell.angle_alpha   90.00
_cell.angle_beta   90.00
_cell.angle_gamma   90.00
#
_symmetry.space_group_name_H-M   'P 1'
#
loop_
_entity.id
_entity.type
_entity.pdbx_description
1 polymer ?
#
loop_
_entity_poly.entity_id
_entity_poly.type
_entity_poly.pdbx_seq_one_letter_code
_entity_poly.pdbx_strand_id
1 'polypeptide(L)'
;MATATPVYGTPTAMTITLASLASDTSLVAGRESTAVDQKDVLDAIDVLVGGKITTGTSPTASRQIEVWACASYDDTEFSGSAPGSDAPLTPDAKTNMRLLEVIPTDGTSNKAYKFGPISLLQAFGGLPV
;
A
#
# COMPACT_ATOMS: atom_id res chain seq x y z
N MET A 1 -14.05 8.75 35.55
CA MET A 1 -13.12 9.04 34.45
C MET A 1 -13.79 8.62 33.16
N ALA A 2 -13.88 9.50 32.14
CA ALA A 2 -14.43 9.13 30.86
C ALA A 2 -13.43 8.22 30.12
N THR A 3 -13.91 7.11 29.58
CA THR A 3 -13.09 6.19 28.79
C THR A 3 -13.31 6.51 27.32
N ALA A 4 -12.26 6.86 26.58
CA ALA A 4 -12.32 6.98 25.14
C ALA A 4 -12.28 5.58 24.53
N THR A 5 -13.30 5.23 23.79
CA THR A 5 -13.36 3.96 23.05
C THR A 5 -13.12 4.24 21.58
N PRO A 6 -12.09 3.63 20.95
CA PRO A 6 -11.88 3.78 19.52
C PRO A 6 -13.05 3.15 18.75
N VAL A 7 -13.53 3.87 17.73
CA VAL A 7 -14.56 3.39 16.82
C VAL A 7 -13.90 3.14 15.47
N TYR A 8 -14.02 1.92 14.98
CA TYR A 8 -13.53 1.55 13.66
C TYR A 8 -14.64 1.71 12.63
N GLY A 9 -14.31 2.38 11.53
CA GLY A 9 -15.22 2.52 10.39
C GLY A 9 -15.33 1.22 9.58
N THR A 10 -16.19 1.26 8.57
CA THR A 10 -16.31 0.16 7.61
C THR A 10 -15.06 0.09 6.74
N PRO A 11 -14.46 -1.11 6.55
CA PRO A 11 -13.31 -1.25 5.68
C PRO A 11 -13.64 -0.85 4.23
N THR A 12 -12.79 -0.04 3.63
CA THR A 12 -12.86 0.34 2.23
C THR A 12 -11.83 -0.46 1.45
N ALA A 13 -12.26 -1.17 0.41
CA ALA A 13 -11.37 -1.95 -0.43
C ALA A 13 -10.70 -1.05 -1.50
N MET A 14 -9.38 -1.13 -1.59
CA MET A 14 -8.63 -0.56 -2.71
C MET A 14 -8.47 -1.63 -3.81
N THR A 15 -8.66 -1.22 -5.06
CA THR A 15 -8.43 -2.11 -6.20
C THR A 15 -6.97 -2.05 -6.60
N ILE A 16 -6.32 -3.20 -6.70
CA ILE A 16 -4.96 -3.35 -7.22
C ILE A 16 -4.85 -4.65 -8.03
N THR A 17 -4.45 -4.55 -9.29
CA THR A 17 -4.29 -5.69 -10.18
C THR A 17 -2.84 -6.15 -10.19
N LEU A 18 -2.52 -7.16 -9.38
CA LEU A 18 -1.16 -7.71 -9.28
C LEU A 18 -0.87 -8.83 -10.29
N ALA A 19 -1.84 -9.20 -11.13
CA ALA A 19 -1.63 -10.18 -12.18
C ALA A 19 -0.51 -9.73 -13.13
N SER A 20 0.43 -10.62 -13.39
CA SER A 20 1.59 -10.36 -14.26
C SER A 20 2.63 -9.38 -13.71
N LEU A 21 2.56 -9.00 -12.44
CA LEU A 21 3.67 -8.28 -11.81
C LEU A 21 4.87 -9.22 -11.70
N ALA A 22 5.86 -8.97 -12.54
CA ALA A 22 7.06 -9.79 -12.61
C ALA A 22 8.02 -9.49 -11.45
N SER A 23 8.82 -10.50 -11.09
CA SER A 23 9.94 -10.28 -10.17
C SER A 23 10.99 -9.38 -10.81
N ASP A 24 11.41 -8.35 -10.11
CA ASP A 24 12.48 -7.44 -10.50
C ASP A 24 13.52 -7.34 -9.40
N THR A 25 14.78 -7.58 -9.78
CA THR A 25 15.91 -7.54 -8.82
C THR A 25 16.23 -6.13 -8.34
N SER A 26 15.87 -5.12 -9.11
CA SER A 26 16.10 -3.72 -8.79
C SER A 26 14.94 -3.08 -8.03
N LEU A 27 13.84 -3.81 -7.83
CA LEU A 27 12.63 -3.34 -7.14
C LEU A 27 12.07 -2.03 -7.72
N VAL A 28 12.15 -1.88 -9.03
CA VAL A 28 11.66 -0.70 -9.76
C VAL A 28 10.32 -0.96 -10.45
N ALA A 29 9.97 -2.24 -10.71
CA ALA A 29 8.65 -2.58 -11.23
C ALA A 29 7.64 -2.64 -10.09
N GLY A 30 6.55 -1.92 -10.22
CA GLY A 30 5.50 -1.85 -9.21
C GLY A 30 4.11 -1.76 -9.81
N ARG A 31 3.13 -1.82 -8.92
CA ARG A 31 1.73 -1.61 -9.22
C ARG A 31 1.12 -0.73 -8.16
N GLU A 32 0.33 0.23 -8.57
CA GLU A 32 -0.43 1.10 -7.69
C GLU A 32 -1.87 0.62 -7.58
N SER A 33 -2.48 0.85 -6.42
CA SER A 33 -3.92 0.68 -6.23
C SER A 33 -4.67 1.94 -6.65
N THR A 34 -6.00 1.83 -6.71
CA THR A 34 -6.84 3.02 -6.71
C THR A 34 -6.58 3.84 -5.44
N ALA A 35 -6.59 5.15 -5.58
CA ALA A 35 -6.55 6.07 -4.45
C ALA A 35 -7.85 6.01 -3.64
N VAL A 36 -7.75 6.39 -2.37
CA VAL A 36 -8.91 6.56 -1.48
C VAL A 36 -8.80 7.94 -0.86
N ASP A 37 -9.86 8.72 -1.02
CA ASP A 37 -9.98 10.03 -0.40
C ASP A 37 -10.22 9.87 1.10
N GLN A 38 -9.26 10.30 1.89
CA GLN A 38 -9.34 10.21 3.35
C GLN A 38 -10.27 11.27 3.94
N LYS A 39 -10.31 12.45 3.36
CA LYS A 39 -11.07 13.58 3.87
C LYS A 39 -12.55 13.43 3.55
N ASP A 40 -12.90 13.20 2.30
CA ASP A 40 -14.29 13.23 1.84
C ASP A 40 -14.97 11.87 1.89
N VAL A 41 -14.20 10.78 1.90
CA VAL A 41 -14.73 9.41 1.92
C VAL A 41 -14.59 8.75 3.28
N LEU A 42 -13.42 8.85 3.92
CA LEU A 42 -13.16 8.14 5.17
C LEU A 42 -13.47 8.97 6.41
N ASP A 43 -13.26 10.29 6.37
CA ASP A 43 -13.44 11.23 7.49
C ASP A 43 -12.89 10.65 8.81
N ALA A 44 -11.67 10.16 8.76
CA ALA A 44 -11.06 9.39 9.84
C ALA A 44 -9.88 10.14 10.48
N ILE A 45 -9.68 9.92 11.78
CA ILE A 45 -8.52 10.45 12.52
C ILE A 45 -7.26 9.70 12.14
N ASP A 46 -7.37 8.40 11.86
CA ASP A 46 -6.29 7.55 11.37
C ASP A 46 -6.86 6.50 10.43
N VAL A 47 -6.05 6.08 9.47
CA VAL A 47 -6.38 5.02 8.51
C VAL A 47 -5.44 3.85 8.73
N LEU A 48 -6.01 2.68 8.98
CA LEU A 48 -5.26 1.44 9.08
C LEU A 48 -5.28 0.73 7.72
N VAL A 49 -4.09 0.48 7.19
CA VAL A 49 -3.92 -0.23 5.92
C VAL A 49 -3.40 -1.63 6.17
N GLY A 50 -3.97 -2.58 5.50
CA GLY A 50 -3.51 -3.96 5.53
C GLY A 50 -4.03 -4.74 4.34
N GLY A 51 -3.49 -5.94 4.14
CA GLY A 51 -3.89 -6.74 3.02
C GLY A 51 -3.30 -8.14 2.98
N LYS A 52 -3.61 -8.81 1.89
CA LYS A 52 -3.10 -10.14 1.57
C LYS A 52 -2.62 -10.15 0.12
N ILE A 53 -1.39 -10.60 -0.08
CA ILE A 53 -0.79 -10.81 -1.40
C ILE A 53 -0.57 -12.31 -1.58
N THR A 54 -1.02 -12.86 -2.70
CA THR A 54 -0.81 -14.28 -3.02
C THR A 54 0.16 -14.39 -4.19
N THR A 55 1.23 -15.18 -4.01
CA THR A 55 2.19 -15.47 -5.08
C THR A 55 1.55 -16.30 -6.19
N GLY A 56 2.10 -16.18 -7.40
CA GLY A 56 1.70 -17.02 -8.53
C GLY A 56 2.17 -18.47 -8.42
N THR A 57 2.10 -19.20 -9.53
CA THR A 57 2.44 -20.63 -9.58
C THR A 57 3.94 -20.93 -9.61
N SER A 58 4.76 -19.96 -9.97
CA SER A 58 6.22 -20.12 -10.07
C SER A 58 6.96 -18.89 -9.54
N PRO A 59 6.78 -18.53 -8.27
CA PRO A 59 7.49 -17.39 -7.70
C PRO A 59 8.97 -17.72 -7.55
N THR A 60 9.81 -16.69 -7.71
CA THR A 60 11.24 -16.82 -7.44
C THR A 60 11.49 -16.80 -5.94
N ALA A 61 12.26 -17.75 -5.44
CA ALA A 61 12.66 -17.81 -4.03
C ALA A 61 13.60 -16.65 -3.64
N SER A 62 13.66 -16.37 -2.34
CA SER A 62 14.57 -15.36 -1.77
C SER A 62 14.39 -13.97 -2.38
N ARG A 63 13.14 -13.59 -2.60
CA ARG A 63 12.73 -12.26 -3.03
C ARG A 63 11.97 -11.55 -1.91
N GLN A 64 11.61 -10.31 -2.16
CA GLN A 64 10.79 -9.53 -1.23
C GLN A 64 9.74 -8.74 -2.00
N ILE A 65 8.67 -8.46 -1.30
CA ILE A 65 7.63 -7.54 -1.75
C ILE A 65 7.71 -6.32 -0.85
N GLU A 66 7.86 -5.15 -1.43
CA GLU A 66 7.81 -3.89 -0.71
C GLU A 66 6.42 -3.29 -0.86
N VAL A 67 5.83 -2.90 0.26
CA VAL A 67 4.56 -2.17 0.30
C VAL A 67 4.86 -0.72 0.64
N TRP A 68 4.49 0.17 -0.24
CA TRP A 68 4.73 1.60 -0.11
C TRP A 68 3.41 2.36 -0.07
N ALA A 69 3.38 3.45 0.67
CA ALA A 69 2.29 4.41 0.62
C ALA A 69 2.72 5.65 -0.15
N CYS A 70 1.87 6.08 -1.07
CA CYS A 70 1.91 7.37 -1.71
C CYS A 70 0.72 8.21 -1.25
N ALA A 71 0.87 9.51 -1.29
CA ALA A 71 -0.14 10.43 -0.83
C ALA A 71 -0.20 11.67 -1.72
N SER A 72 -1.32 12.35 -1.69
CA SER A 72 -1.55 13.63 -2.35
C SER A 72 -1.98 14.69 -1.35
N TYR A 73 -1.71 15.95 -1.66
CA TYR A 73 -2.22 17.10 -0.92
C TYR A 73 -3.44 17.74 -1.59
N ASP A 74 -3.62 17.51 -2.87
CA ASP A 74 -4.61 18.18 -3.71
C ASP A 74 -5.47 17.21 -4.52
N ASP A 75 -5.34 15.92 -4.25
CA ASP A 75 -6.02 14.82 -4.94
C ASP A 75 -5.72 14.74 -6.45
N THR A 76 -4.64 15.39 -6.87
CA THR A 76 -4.23 15.45 -8.27
C THR A 76 -2.80 14.97 -8.45
N GLU A 77 -1.89 15.48 -7.62
CA GLU A 77 -0.47 15.17 -7.66
C GLU A 77 -0.09 14.21 -6.54
N PHE A 78 0.30 12.99 -6.89
CA PHE A 78 0.70 11.95 -5.94
C PHE A 78 2.20 11.82 -5.83
N SER A 79 2.70 11.45 -4.65
CA SER A 79 4.11 11.17 -4.45
C SER A 79 4.60 10.01 -5.32
N GLY A 80 5.86 10.07 -5.76
CA GLY A 80 6.46 9.04 -6.61
C GLY A 80 5.92 9.00 -8.03
N SER A 81 5.31 10.09 -8.53
CA SER A 81 4.65 10.15 -9.83
C SER A 81 3.53 9.12 -10.00
N ALA A 82 2.89 8.76 -8.90
CA ALA A 82 1.79 7.82 -8.88
C ALA A 82 0.53 8.44 -9.54
N PRO A 83 -0.19 7.69 -10.40
CA PRO A 83 -1.36 8.22 -11.09
C PRO A 83 -2.66 8.22 -10.27
N GLY A 84 -2.66 7.73 -9.02
CA GLY A 84 -3.87 7.63 -8.20
C GLY A 84 -4.88 6.58 -8.67
N SER A 85 -4.48 5.67 -9.53
CA SER A 85 -5.35 4.66 -10.13
C SER A 85 -4.67 3.30 -10.21
N ASP A 86 -5.44 2.22 -10.37
CA ASP A 86 -4.87 0.88 -10.57
C ASP A 86 -4.06 0.80 -11.87
N ALA A 87 -2.77 1.07 -11.79
CA ALA A 87 -1.88 1.17 -12.92
C ALA A 87 -0.47 0.63 -12.61
N PRO A 88 0.31 0.24 -13.64
CA PRO A 88 1.73 -0.01 -13.46
C PRO A 88 2.43 1.25 -12.93
N LEU A 89 3.31 1.07 -11.97
CA LEU A 89 4.10 2.13 -11.36
C LEU A 89 5.57 1.80 -11.46
N THR A 90 6.33 2.74 -12.00
CA THR A 90 7.81 2.72 -11.93
C THR A 90 8.22 4.02 -11.23
N PRO A 91 8.34 4.00 -9.91
CA PRO A 91 8.62 5.22 -9.18
C PRO A 91 10.03 5.71 -9.51
N ASP A 92 10.14 6.94 -9.99
CA ASP A 92 11.42 7.59 -10.29
C ASP A 92 12.26 7.76 -9.03
N ALA A 93 11.59 8.06 -7.92
CA ALA A 93 12.21 8.14 -6.61
C ALA A 93 11.22 7.74 -5.53
N LYS A 94 11.57 6.73 -4.75
CA LYS A 94 10.79 6.33 -3.58
C LYS A 94 10.92 7.32 -2.41
N THR A 95 11.66 8.40 -2.57
CA THR A 95 11.95 9.39 -1.51
C THR A 95 10.73 10.11 -0.97
N ASN A 96 9.73 10.33 -1.80
CA ASN A 96 8.47 10.97 -1.42
C ASN A 96 7.37 9.97 -1.01
N MET A 97 7.69 8.68 -1.05
CA MET A 97 6.81 7.61 -0.60
C MET A 97 7.21 7.15 0.81
N ARG A 98 6.34 6.43 1.47
CA ARG A 98 6.62 5.83 2.78
C ARG A 98 6.61 4.32 2.66
N LEU A 99 7.72 3.67 3.02
CA LEU A 99 7.78 2.22 3.14
C LEU A 99 6.93 1.79 4.34
N LEU A 100 5.93 0.96 4.07
CA LEU A 100 5.04 0.43 5.09
C LEU A 100 5.51 -0.94 5.60
N GLU A 101 5.88 -1.83 4.67
CA GLU A 101 6.23 -3.21 5.00
C GLU A 101 7.19 -3.79 3.97
N VAL A 102 8.05 -4.69 4.41
CA VAL A 102 8.87 -5.54 3.56
C VAL A 102 8.52 -7.00 3.87
N ILE A 103 8.03 -7.71 2.87
CA ILE A 103 7.55 -9.08 3.00
C ILE A 103 8.54 -10.01 2.28
N PRO A 104 9.37 -10.78 3.01
CA PRO A 104 10.23 -11.77 2.39
C PRO A 104 9.41 -12.95 1.83
N THR A 105 9.77 -13.42 0.63
CA THR A 105 9.09 -14.54 -0.02
C THR A 105 10.02 -15.73 -0.17
N ASP A 106 9.48 -16.93 -0.05
CA ASP A 106 10.24 -18.17 -0.03
C ASP A 106 10.12 -19.03 -1.32
N GLY A 107 9.46 -18.50 -2.34
CA GLY A 107 9.27 -19.22 -3.60
C GLY A 107 8.15 -20.27 -3.59
N THR A 108 7.36 -20.35 -2.53
CA THR A 108 6.20 -21.25 -2.48
C THR A 108 5.09 -20.77 -3.37
N SER A 109 4.60 -21.65 -4.26
CA SER A 109 3.48 -21.36 -5.17
C SER A 109 2.19 -21.12 -4.42
N ASN A 110 1.42 -20.13 -4.88
CA ASN A 110 0.09 -19.78 -4.34
C ASN A 110 0.08 -19.50 -2.83
N LYS A 111 1.22 -19.11 -2.27
CA LYS A 111 1.32 -18.78 -0.86
C LYS A 111 0.80 -17.37 -0.59
N ALA A 112 -0.02 -17.26 0.44
CA ALA A 112 -0.56 -15.98 0.89
C ALA A 112 0.34 -15.35 1.94
N TYR A 113 0.70 -14.10 1.73
CA TYR A 113 1.42 -13.24 2.67
C TYR A 113 0.49 -12.12 3.11
N LYS A 114 0.41 -11.90 4.40
CA LYS A 114 -0.42 -10.84 5.00
C LYS A 114 0.48 -9.72 5.50
N PHE A 115 -0.02 -8.50 5.42
CA PHE A 115 0.63 -7.34 6.01
C PHE A 115 -0.41 -6.44 6.71
N GLY A 116 0.07 -5.61 7.64
CA GLY A 116 -0.76 -4.71 8.41
C GLY A 116 -1.49 -5.41 9.58
N PRO A 117 -2.36 -4.66 10.29
CA PRO A 117 -2.72 -3.25 10.02
C PRO A 117 -1.58 -2.27 10.33
N ILE A 118 -1.40 -1.26 9.48
CA ILE A 118 -0.37 -0.24 9.61
C ILE A 118 -1.06 1.13 9.64
N SER A 119 -0.74 1.95 10.64
CA SER A 119 -1.27 3.31 10.76
C SER A 119 -0.62 4.25 9.75
N LEU A 120 -1.42 4.89 8.93
CA LEU A 120 -0.93 5.94 8.01
C LEU A 120 -0.61 7.23 8.74
N LEU A 121 -1.28 7.53 9.84
CA LEU A 121 -0.95 8.66 10.70
C LEU A 121 0.50 8.58 11.18
N GLN A 122 0.95 7.41 11.63
CA GLN A 122 2.33 7.18 12.04
C GLN A 122 3.29 7.20 10.85
N ALA A 123 2.91 6.62 9.73
CA ALA A 123 3.77 6.52 8.54
C ALA A 123 4.10 7.90 7.95
N PHE A 124 3.14 8.81 7.90
CA PHE A 124 3.30 10.14 7.32
C PHE A 124 3.56 11.25 8.34
N GLY A 125 3.43 10.99 9.64
CA GLY A 125 3.50 12.03 10.69
C GLY A 125 2.28 12.95 10.71
N GLY A 126 1.19 12.54 10.08
CA GLY A 126 -0.09 13.21 9.91
C GLY A 126 -0.84 12.57 8.75
N LEU A 127 -2.16 12.61 8.71
CA LEU A 127 -2.89 12.10 7.58
C LEU A 127 -2.79 13.05 6.39
N PRO A 128 -2.44 12.55 5.20
CA PRO A 128 -2.56 13.31 3.97
C PRO A 128 -4.04 13.51 3.62
N VAL A 129 -4.33 14.56 2.97
CA VAL A 129 -5.67 14.83 2.42
C VAL A 129 -5.92 14.06 1.15
#